data_bfe61b7ab61c8645b87756b955ace3e1
#
_entry.id   bfe61b7ab61c8645b87756b955ace3e1
#
_cell.length_a   1.000
_cell.length_b   1.000
_cell.length_c   1.000
_cell.angle_alpha   90.00
_cell.angle_beta   90.00
_cell.angle_gamma   90.00
#
_symmetry.space_group_name_H-M   'P 1'
#
loop_
_entity.id
_entity.type
_entity.pdbx_description
1 polymer ?
#
loop_
_entity_poly.entity_id
_entity_poly.type
_entity_poly.pdbx_seq_one_letter_code
_entity_poly.pdbx_strand_id
1 'polypeptide(L)'
;NILKEVVDLDPSSKVILRKLAQAYDSSNRLDDSAKTYEKLFRLDPRDFRVAVKISEVYLEDQNFKSSFDWADKAVTLSGEGEAYAAKGNLYYKAFQACRSGEISSNDRIVASLAYRQFNEAEKRNFTRYNRSKSWLRDNEVLFEKAQWFMMEDDVKNRGYVKTSSSCYGWVSERLNKDKNW
;
A
#
# COMPACT_ATOMS: atom_id res chain seq x y z
N ASN A 1 -28.75 -12.88 7.60
CA ASN A 1 -27.82 -13.05 6.48
C ASN A 1 -27.24 -14.47 6.55
N ILE A 2 -27.66 -15.32 5.61
CA ILE A 2 -27.35 -16.76 5.56
C ILE A 2 -25.86 -17.05 5.78
N LEU A 3 -24.96 -16.25 5.19
CA LEU A 3 -23.51 -16.45 5.35
C LEU A 3 -23.04 -16.22 6.79
N LYS A 4 -23.70 -15.31 7.54
CA LYS A 4 -23.36 -15.08 8.95
C LYS A 4 -23.80 -16.26 9.81
N GLU A 5 -25.01 -16.78 9.59
CA GLU A 5 -25.52 -17.97 10.28
C GLU A 5 -24.64 -19.21 10.00
N VAL A 6 -24.15 -19.37 8.77
CA VAL A 6 -23.24 -20.46 8.42
C VAL A 6 -21.87 -20.31 9.07
N VAL A 7 -21.36 -19.08 9.24
CA VAL A 7 -20.12 -18.82 10.02
C VAL A 7 -20.30 -19.17 11.49
N ASP A 8 -21.50 -18.92 12.05
CA ASP A 8 -21.80 -19.28 13.45
C ASP A 8 -21.82 -20.82 13.66
N LEU A 9 -22.13 -21.59 12.59
CA LEU A 9 -22.08 -23.06 12.60
C LEU A 9 -20.66 -23.62 12.41
N ASP A 10 -19.83 -22.98 11.59
CA ASP A 10 -18.43 -23.34 11.39
C ASP A 10 -17.53 -22.10 11.31
N PRO A 11 -17.14 -21.54 12.48
CA PRO A 11 -16.32 -20.34 12.56
C PRO A 11 -14.89 -20.50 12.02
N SER A 12 -14.45 -21.73 11.77
CA SER A 12 -13.11 -22.06 11.27
C SER A 12 -13.05 -22.32 9.77
N SER A 13 -14.17 -22.31 9.07
CA SER A 13 -14.22 -22.53 7.63
C SER A 13 -13.63 -21.37 6.85
N LYS A 14 -12.39 -21.55 6.36
CA LYS A 14 -11.69 -20.55 5.54
C LYS A 14 -12.50 -20.14 4.30
N VAL A 15 -13.22 -21.09 3.68
CA VAL A 15 -14.04 -20.83 2.48
C VAL A 15 -15.21 -19.92 2.80
N ILE A 16 -15.90 -20.20 3.90
CA ILE A 16 -17.09 -19.42 4.33
C ILE A 16 -16.67 -18.02 4.76
N LEU A 17 -15.61 -17.91 5.57
CA LEU A 17 -15.06 -16.61 5.99
C LEU A 17 -14.66 -15.75 4.79
N ARG A 18 -14.00 -16.34 3.78
CA ARG A 18 -13.63 -15.63 2.56
C ARG A 18 -14.85 -15.10 1.80
N LYS A 19 -15.89 -15.93 1.63
CA LYS A 19 -17.15 -15.53 0.98
C LYS A 19 -17.88 -14.44 1.77
N LEU A 20 -17.91 -14.54 3.11
CA LEU A 20 -18.54 -13.52 3.96
C LEU A 20 -17.78 -12.18 3.85
N ALA A 21 -16.46 -12.20 3.91
CA ALA A 21 -15.65 -11.00 3.75
C ALA A 21 -15.89 -10.33 2.39
N GLN A 22 -15.92 -11.11 1.31
CA GLN A 22 -16.23 -10.60 -0.03
C GLN A 22 -17.65 -10.01 -0.13
N ALA A 23 -18.63 -10.63 0.53
CA ALA A 23 -20.00 -10.12 0.56
C ALA A 23 -20.10 -8.78 1.31
N TYR A 24 -19.35 -8.63 2.41
CA TYR A 24 -19.25 -7.35 3.13
C TYR A 24 -18.58 -6.28 2.27
N ASP A 25 -17.47 -6.61 1.61
CA ASP A 25 -16.74 -5.74 0.68
C ASP A 25 -17.68 -5.24 -0.43
N SER A 26 -18.34 -6.14 -1.17
CA SER A 26 -19.31 -5.82 -2.20
C SER A 26 -20.52 -4.99 -1.73
N SER A 27 -20.79 -5.01 -0.43
CA SER A 27 -21.87 -4.22 0.21
C SER A 27 -21.35 -2.91 0.83
N ASN A 28 -20.12 -2.54 0.55
CA ASN A 28 -19.42 -1.38 1.13
C ASN A 28 -19.39 -1.38 2.68
N ARG A 29 -19.42 -2.57 3.28
CA ARG A 29 -19.26 -2.78 4.71
C ARG A 29 -17.80 -3.06 5.03
N LEU A 30 -16.95 -2.06 4.81
CA LEU A 30 -15.50 -2.22 4.79
C LEU A 30 -14.94 -2.67 6.15
N ASP A 31 -15.46 -2.14 7.27
CA ASP A 31 -15.05 -2.54 8.62
C ASP A 31 -15.36 -4.03 8.91
N ASP A 32 -16.55 -4.49 8.54
CA ASP A 32 -16.93 -5.90 8.69
C ASP A 32 -16.10 -6.82 7.77
N SER A 33 -15.80 -6.35 6.55
CA SER A 33 -14.95 -7.06 5.61
C SER A 33 -13.54 -7.22 6.17
N ALA A 34 -12.90 -6.13 6.62
CA ALA A 34 -11.57 -6.15 7.21
C ALA A 34 -11.51 -7.12 8.42
N LYS A 35 -12.43 -7.00 9.38
CA LYS A 35 -12.50 -7.87 10.55
C LYS A 35 -12.67 -9.35 10.18
N THR A 36 -13.43 -9.64 9.11
CA THR A 36 -13.66 -11.01 8.66
C THR A 36 -12.41 -11.58 7.96
N TYR A 37 -11.72 -10.79 7.11
CA TYR A 37 -10.43 -11.19 6.55
C TYR A 37 -9.35 -11.34 7.62
N GLU A 38 -9.35 -10.53 8.67
CA GLU A 38 -8.43 -10.70 9.80
C GLU A 38 -8.68 -12.00 10.57
N LYS A 39 -9.95 -12.42 10.73
CA LYS A 39 -10.27 -13.77 11.25
C LYS A 39 -9.70 -14.86 10.35
N LEU A 40 -9.89 -14.72 9.04
CA LEU A 40 -9.33 -15.65 8.06
C LEU A 40 -7.81 -15.71 8.13
N PHE A 41 -7.13 -14.55 8.25
CA PHE A 41 -5.68 -14.47 8.40
C PHE A 41 -5.19 -15.14 9.68
N ARG A 42 -5.91 -15.04 10.80
CA ARG A 42 -5.55 -15.75 12.05
C ARG A 42 -5.60 -17.27 11.89
N LEU A 43 -6.44 -17.81 11.01
CA LEU A 43 -6.49 -19.24 10.69
C LEU A 43 -5.35 -19.68 9.77
N ASP A 44 -4.78 -18.76 9.00
CA ASP A 44 -3.64 -19.00 8.13
C ASP A 44 -2.74 -17.77 8.03
N PRO A 45 -1.84 -17.57 9.02
CA PRO A 45 -1.00 -16.38 9.07
C PRO A 45 0.08 -16.30 7.98
N ARG A 46 0.19 -17.32 7.14
CA ARG A 46 1.13 -17.36 6.01
C ARG A 46 0.47 -17.00 4.67
N ASP A 47 -0.85 -16.91 4.63
CA ASP A 47 -1.56 -16.51 3.40
C ASP A 47 -1.40 -15.00 3.15
N PHE A 48 -0.32 -14.65 2.44
CA PHE A 48 -0.03 -13.24 2.09
C PHE A 48 -1.14 -12.61 1.24
N ARG A 49 -1.89 -13.42 0.47
CA ARG A 49 -3.00 -12.89 -0.34
C ARG A 49 -4.15 -12.40 0.52
N VAL A 50 -4.37 -13.04 1.68
CA VAL A 50 -5.33 -12.52 2.67
C VAL A 50 -4.83 -11.18 3.24
N ALA A 51 -3.53 -11.07 3.56
CA ALA A 51 -2.96 -9.80 4.01
C ALA A 51 -3.08 -8.70 2.93
N VAL A 52 -2.87 -9.02 1.65
CA VAL A 52 -3.12 -8.10 0.52
C VAL A 52 -4.58 -7.65 0.52
N LYS A 53 -5.54 -8.57 0.67
CA LYS A 53 -6.97 -8.23 0.71
C LYS A 53 -7.33 -7.32 1.87
N ILE A 54 -6.79 -7.56 3.06
CA ILE A 54 -7.01 -6.66 4.21
C ILE A 54 -6.46 -5.26 3.92
N SER A 55 -5.26 -5.18 3.33
CA SER A 55 -4.68 -3.90 2.92
C SER A 55 -5.57 -3.16 1.91
N GLU A 56 -6.11 -3.86 0.90
CA GLU A 56 -7.01 -3.29 -0.10
C GLU A 56 -8.29 -2.75 0.54
N VAL A 57 -8.92 -3.49 1.45
CA VAL A 57 -10.13 -3.05 2.17
C VAL A 57 -9.87 -1.80 3.02
N TYR A 58 -8.78 -1.77 3.78
CA TYR A 58 -8.41 -0.56 4.52
C TYR A 58 -8.04 0.62 3.61
N LEU A 59 -7.51 0.35 2.41
CA LEU A 59 -7.24 1.40 1.42
C LEU A 59 -8.52 2.02 0.87
N GLU A 60 -9.56 1.22 0.62
CA GLU A 60 -10.88 1.70 0.21
C GLU A 60 -11.53 2.56 1.28
N ASP A 61 -11.36 2.21 2.56
CA ASP A 61 -11.77 3.00 3.72
C ASP A 61 -10.88 4.24 3.98
N GLN A 62 -9.89 4.48 3.15
CA GLN A 62 -8.87 5.53 3.30
C GLN A 62 -8.07 5.45 4.62
N ASN A 63 -8.11 4.32 5.29
CA ASN A 63 -7.27 4.05 6.46
C ASN A 63 -5.86 3.64 6.01
N PHE A 64 -5.09 4.64 5.55
CA PHE A 64 -3.75 4.42 4.97
C PHE A 64 -2.79 3.74 5.94
N LYS A 65 -2.88 4.03 7.25
CA LYS A 65 -2.00 3.42 8.24
C LYS A 65 -2.22 1.91 8.35
N SER A 66 -3.47 1.47 8.52
CA SER A 66 -3.81 0.05 8.59
C SER A 66 -3.53 -0.66 7.26
N SER A 67 -3.84 0.01 6.14
CA SER A 67 -3.50 -0.50 4.81
C SER A 67 -1.99 -0.73 4.66
N PHE A 68 -1.15 0.21 5.14
CA PHE A 68 0.30 0.09 5.11
C PHE A 68 0.79 -1.11 5.94
N ASP A 69 0.31 -1.26 7.17
CA ASP A 69 0.74 -2.33 8.06
C ASP A 69 0.46 -3.72 7.45
N TRP A 70 -0.68 -3.86 6.77
CA TRP A 70 -1.05 -5.11 6.11
C TRP A 70 -0.32 -5.33 4.77
N ALA A 71 -0.10 -4.27 3.97
CA ALA A 71 0.70 -4.36 2.75
C ALA A 71 2.15 -4.73 3.06
N ASP A 72 2.76 -4.10 4.08
CA ASP A 72 4.12 -4.40 4.53
C ASP A 72 4.26 -5.83 5.04
N LYS A 73 3.25 -6.29 5.81
CA LYS A 73 3.16 -7.68 6.24
C LYS A 73 3.09 -8.65 5.05
N ALA A 74 2.31 -8.35 4.01
CA ALA A 74 2.21 -9.18 2.81
C ALA A 74 3.56 -9.27 2.08
N VAL A 75 4.29 -8.15 1.94
CA VAL A 75 5.64 -8.13 1.35
C VAL A 75 6.60 -8.98 2.19
N THR A 76 6.58 -8.83 3.51
CA THR A 76 7.45 -9.58 4.43
C THR A 76 7.18 -11.09 4.38
N LEU A 77 5.92 -11.50 4.23
CA LEU A 77 5.53 -12.91 4.20
C LEU A 77 5.93 -13.62 2.91
N SER A 78 5.89 -12.94 1.77
CA SER A 78 5.99 -13.62 0.48
C SER A 78 7.11 -13.12 -0.41
N GLY A 79 7.39 -11.82 -0.41
CA GLY A 79 8.24 -11.19 -1.42
C GLY A 79 7.68 -11.26 -2.85
N GLU A 80 6.40 -11.63 -3.03
CA GLU A 80 5.75 -11.78 -4.33
C GLU A 80 5.40 -10.43 -4.96
N GLY A 81 5.35 -10.41 -6.31
CA GLY A 81 5.02 -9.19 -7.07
C GLY A 81 3.66 -8.59 -6.72
N GLU A 82 2.67 -9.42 -6.40
CA GLU A 82 1.34 -8.99 -5.96
C GLU A 82 1.40 -8.17 -4.65
N ALA A 83 2.22 -8.58 -3.68
CA ALA A 83 2.37 -7.88 -2.41
C ALA A 83 3.05 -6.52 -2.60
N TYR A 84 4.12 -6.45 -3.41
CA TYR A 84 4.75 -5.17 -3.78
C TYR A 84 3.78 -4.26 -4.53
N ALA A 85 2.98 -4.82 -5.43
CA ALA A 85 1.98 -4.06 -6.19
C ALA A 85 0.89 -3.46 -5.29
N ALA A 86 0.41 -4.20 -4.28
CA ALA A 86 -0.54 -3.71 -3.30
C ALA A 86 0.06 -2.53 -2.50
N LYS A 87 1.30 -2.67 -2.03
CA LYS A 87 2.02 -1.60 -1.33
C LYS A 87 2.26 -0.38 -2.22
N GLY A 88 2.60 -0.59 -3.49
CA GLY A 88 2.73 0.47 -4.48
C GLY A 88 1.42 1.22 -4.73
N ASN A 89 0.31 0.47 -4.84
CA ASN A 89 -1.02 1.06 -5.03
C ASN A 89 -1.47 1.88 -3.81
N LEU A 90 -1.17 1.44 -2.59
CA LEU A 90 -1.40 2.21 -1.38
C LEU A 90 -0.71 3.59 -1.45
N TYR A 91 0.60 3.62 -1.73
CA TYR A 91 1.33 4.87 -1.85
C TYR A 91 0.78 5.75 -2.97
N TYR A 92 0.43 5.15 -4.13
CA TYR A 92 -0.14 5.87 -5.25
C TYR A 92 -1.49 6.51 -4.90
N LYS A 93 -2.38 5.78 -4.21
CA LYS A 93 -3.68 6.28 -3.78
C LYS A 93 -3.56 7.35 -2.70
N ALA A 94 -2.65 7.18 -1.74
CA ALA A 94 -2.35 8.18 -0.74
C ALA A 94 -1.80 9.47 -1.38
N PHE A 95 -0.87 9.35 -2.35
CA PHE A 95 -0.40 10.49 -3.14
C PHE A 95 -1.55 11.23 -3.82
N GLN A 96 -2.47 10.50 -4.46
CA GLN A 96 -3.63 11.11 -5.11
C GLN A 96 -4.57 11.81 -4.12
N ALA A 97 -4.77 11.24 -2.93
CA ALA A 97 -5.68 11.77 -1.92
C ALA A 97 -5.09 12.98 -1.15
N CYS A 98 -3.78 12.97 -0.89
CA CYS A 98 -3.13 13.98 -0.05
C CYS A 98 -2.63 15.21 -0.82
N ARG A 99 -2.35 15.07 -2.13
CA ARG A 99 -1.85 16.20 -2.93
C ARG A 99 -2.91 17.28 -3.10
N SER A 100 -2.51 18.52 -2.96
CA SER A 100 -3.37 19.68 -3.19
C SER A 100 -2.57 20.76 -3.92
N GLY A 101 -3.06 21.22 -5.10
CA GLY A 101 -2.37 22.25 -5.88
C GLY A 101 -1.03 21.78 -6.47
N GLU A 102 0.03 22.52 -6.19
CA GLU A 102 1.38 22.19 -6.65
C GLU A 102 1.95 20.94 -5.94
N ILE A 103 2.73 20.16 -6.67
CA ILE A 103 3.36 18.95 -6.16
C ILE A 103 4.46 19.29 -5.16
N SER A 104 4.25 19.01 -3.90
CA SER A 104 5.23 19.24 -2.83
C SER A 104 6.35 18.21 -2.81
N SER A 105 7.42 18.47 -2.07
CA SER A 105 8.49 17.49 -1.83
C SER A 105 7.96 16.21 -1.15
N ASN A 106 6.99 16.32 -0.23
CA ASN A 106 6.36 15.17 0.41
C ASN A 106 5.59 14.31 -0.61
N ASP A 107 4.84 14.94 -1.52
CA ASP A 107 4.13 14.23 -2.59
C ASP A 107 5.11 13.47 -3.50
N ARG A 108 6.22 14.12 -3.87
CA ARG A 108 7.27 13.50 -4.69
C ARG A 108 7.93 12.30 -4.00
N ILE A 109 8.17 12.39 -2.70
CA ILE A 109 8.70 11.27 -1.91
C ILE A 109 7.75 10.09 -1.97
N VAL A 110 6.45 10.29 -1.69
CA VAL A 110 5.45 9.22 -1.68
C VAL A 110 5.22 8.65 -3.08
N ALA A 111 5.18 9.50 -4.11
CA ALA A 111 5.14 9.08 -5.51
C ALA A 111 6.34 8.19 -5.89
N SER A 112 7.53 8.53 -5.42
CA SER A 112 8.75 7.73 -5.65
C SER A 112 8.74 6.41 -4.87
N LEU A 113 8.17 6.38 -3.67
CA LEU A 113 7.94 5.13 -2.93
C LEU A 113 6.97 4.22 -3.70
N ALA A 114 5.86 4.77 -4.23
CA ALA A 114 4.94 4.02 -5.09
C ALA A 114 5.64 3.45 -6.32
N TYR A 115 6.39 4.30 -7.03
CA TYR A 115 7.14 3.91 -8.23
C TYR A 115 8.14 2.78 -7.96
N ARG A 116 8.86 2.87 -6.84
CA ARG A 116 9.80 1.83 -6.38
C ARG A 116 9.09 0.50 -6.15
N GLN A 117 7.95 0.49 -5.48
CA GLN A 117 7.19 -0.73 -5.22
C GLN A 117 6.63 -1.35 -6.51
N PHE A 118 6.16 -0.52 -7.45
CA PHE A 118 5.72 -1.00 -8.76
C PHE A 118 6.87 -1.59 -9.59
N ASN A 119 8.09 -1.03 -9.50
CA ASN A 119 9.26 -1.62 -10.11
C ASN A 119 9.59 -3.00 -9.51
N GLU A 120 9.49 -3.15 -8.19
CA GLU A 120 9.71 -4.44 -7.54
C GLU A 120 8.63 -5.47 -7.93
N ALA A 121 7.38 -5.05 -8.11
CA ALA A 121 6.32 -5.89 -8.62
C ALA A 121 6.59 -6.36 -10.07
N GLU A 122 7.01 -5.44 -10.95
CA GLU A 122 7.32 -5.74 -12.35
C GLU A 122 8.49 -6.72 -12.50
N LYS A 123 9.56 -6.55 -11.71
CA LYS A 123 10.68 -7.50 -11.66
C LYS A 123 10.24 -8.93 -11.30
N ARG A 124 9.07 -9.07 -10.66
CA ARG A 124 8.43 -10.34 -10.29
C ARG A 124 7.26 -10.70 -11.19
N ASN A 125 7.25 -10.16 -12.41
CA ASN A 125 6.24 -10.40 -13.45
C ASN A 125 4.80 -10.00 -13.06
N PHE A 126 4.62 -9.07 -12.12
CA PHE A 126 3.32 -8.55 -11.76
C PHE A 126 3.14 -7.12 -12.31
N THR A 127 2.30 -6.97 -13.35
CA THR A 127 2.21 -5.75 -14.17
C THR A 127 0.89 -4.99 -14.07
N ARG A 128 0.01 -5.39 -13.14
CA ARG A 128 -1.35 -4.83 -13.00
C ARG A 128 -1.37 -3.29 -12.92
N TYR A 129 -0.35 -2.68 -12.31
CA TYR A 129 -0.28 -1.24 -12.08
C TYR A 129 0.73 -0.51 -12.98
N ASN A 130 1.12 -1.09 -14.11
CA ASN A 130 2.08 -0.45 -15.03
C ASN A 130 1.58 0.89 -15.55
N ARG A 131 0.28 1.09 -15.75
CA ARG A 131 -0.28 2.39 -16.12
C ARG A 131 -0.05 3.45 -15.04
N SER A 132 -0.31 3.12 -13.78
CA SER A 132 -0.06 4.03 -12.64
C SER A 132 1.43 4.33 -12.50
N LYS A 133 2.28 3.33 -12.68
CA LYS A 133 3.73 3.51 -12.68
C LYS A 133 4.20 4.45 -13.79
N SER A 134 3.75 4.25 -15.02
CA SER A 134 4.09 5.12 -16.15
C SER A 134 3.57 6.54 -15.91
N TRP A 135 2.35 6.68 -15.41
CA TRP A 135 1.79 8.00 -15.10
C TRP A 135 2.65 8.80 -14.11
N LEU A 136 3.17 8.16 -13.06
CA LEU A 136 4.05 8.81 -12.09
C LEU A 136 5.32 9.37 -12.72
N ARG A 137 5.94 8.63 -13.62
CA ARG A 137 7.13 9.05 -14.36
C ARG A 137 6.81 10.15 -15.38
N ASP A 138 5.78 9.92 -16.20
CA ASP A 138 5.47 10.75 -17.36
C ASP A 138 4.90 12.12 -16.95
N ASN A 139 4.40 12.28 -15.73
CA ASN A 139 3.94 13.54 -15.15
C ASN A 139 4.99 14.21 -14.25
N GLU A 140 6.23 13.73 -14.25
CA GLU A 140 7.37 14.34 -13.54
C GLU A 140 7.13 14.60 -12.04
N VAL A 141 6.35 13.70 -11.39
CA VAL A 141 5.98 13.82 -9.97
C VAL A 141 6.96 13.09 -9.03
N LEU A 142 8.00 12.48 -9.58
CA LEU A 142 9.00 11.77 -8.77
C LEU A 142 9.97 12.74 -8.08
N PHE A 143 10.54 12.28 -6.98
CA PHE A 143 11.64 12.95 -6.30
C PHE A 143 12.94 12.57 -7.00
N GLU A 144 13.56 13.53 -7.66
CA GLU A 144 14.71 13.33 -8.53
C GLU A 144 15.92 14.17 -8.10
N LYS A 145 16.97 14.14 -8.91
CA LYS A 145 18.24 14.83 -8.67
C LYS A 145 18.06 16.33 -8.37
N ALA A 146 17.17 17.03 -9.09
CA ALA A 146 16.93 18.45 -8.89
C ALA A 146 16.39 18.74 -7.47
N GLN A 147 15.40 17.97 -7.02
CA GLN A 147 14.86 18.09 -5.66
C GLN A 147 15.90 17.77 -4.60
N TRP A 148 16.75 16.77 -4.86
CA TRP A 148 17.84 16.41 -3.93
C TRP A 148 18.81 17.58 -3.72
N PHE A 149 19.24 18.24 -4.78
CA PHE A 149 20.19 19.36 -4.66
C PHE A 149 19.60 20.59 -3.96
N MET A 150 18.28 20.72 -3.93
CA MET A 150 17.58 21.80 -3.21
C MET A 150 17.38 21.48 -1.71
N MET A 151 17.71 20.28 -1.25
CA MET A 151 17.59 19.93 0.17
C MET A 151 18.68 20.62 1.00
N GLU A 152 18.40 20.81 2.29
CA GLU A 152 19.35 21.32 3.28
C GLU A 152 20.51 20.34 3.47
N ASP A 153 21.66 20.86 3.92
CA ASP A 153 22.89 20.07 4.04
C ASP A 153 22.79 18.93 5.05
N ASP A 154 22.01 19.09 6.12
CA ASP A 154 21.75 18.01 7.07
C ASP A 154 21.00 16.83 6.42
N VAL A 155 20.06 17.09 5.52
CA VAL A 155 19.36 16.07 4.74
C VAL A 155 20.31 15.38 3.77
N LYS A 156 21.15 16.16 3.08
CA LYS A 156 22.15 15.63 2.14
C LYS A 156 23.16 14.73 2.87
N ASN A 157 23.61 15.14 4.06
CA ASN A 157 24.54 14.37 4.88
C ASN A 157 23.95 13.05 5.38
N ARG A 158 22.63 13.01 5.66
CA ARG A 158 21.92 11.76 6.02
C ARG A 158 21.79 10.78 4.85
N GLY A 159 21.83 11.25 3.61
CA GLY A 159 21.72 10.41 2.42
C GLY A 159 20.31 9.88 2.14
N TYR A 160 19.26 10.43 2.78
CA TYR A 160 17.88 10.06 2.55
C TYR A 160 16.90 11.18 2.90
N VAL A 161 15.69 11.11 2.33
CA VAL A 161 14.55 11.97 2.68
C VAL A 161 13.40 11.17 3.29
N LYS A 162 12.59 11.83 4.12
CA LYS A 162 11.35 11.31 4.70
C LYS A 162 10.24 12.33 4.51
N THR A 163 9.00 11.85 4.56
CA THR A 163 7.83 12.73 4.64
C THR A 163 7.77 13.43 6.00
N SER A 164 7.30 14.68 5.99
CA SER A 164 7.07 15.50 7.19
C SER A 164 5.62 16.03 7.26
N SER A 165 4.82 15.80 6.21
CA SER A 165 3.41 16.20 6.15
C SER A 165 2.54 15.29 7.02
N SER A 166 1.53 15.87 7.70
CA SER A 166 0.58 15.13 8.53
C SER A 166 -0.21 14.07 7.74
N CYS A 167 -0.57 14.35 6.49
CA CYS A 167 -1.28 13.39 5.62
C CYS A 167 -0.45 12.13 5.34
N TYR A 168 0.87 12.24 5.37
CA TYR A 168 1.80 11.13 5.18
C TYR A 168 2.47 10.67 6.49
N GLY A 169 1.97 11.07 7.65
CA GLY A 169 2.56 10.77 8.96
C GLY A 169 2.67 9.27 9.28
N TRP A 170 1.90 8.45 8.58
CA TRP A 170 1.95 6.99 8.66
C TRP A 170 3.10 6.36 7.85
N VAL A 171 3.72 7.10 6.91
CA VAL A 171 4.81 6.62 6.06
C VAL A 171 6.09 6.53 6.89
N SER A 172 6.49 5.33 7.25
CA SER A 172 7.72 5.06 8.01
C SER A 172 8.94 4.89 7.13
N GLU A 173 8.74 4.60 5.85
CA GLU A 173 9.84 4.37 4.90
C GLU A 173 10.54 5.67 4.52
N ARG A 174 11.83 5.52 4.19
CA ARG A 174 12.67 6.58 3.66
C ARG A 174 12.99 6.36 2.19
N LEU A 175 13.16 7.43 1.46
CA LEU A 175 13.69 7.42 0.10
C LEU A 175 15.19 7.76 0.16
N ASN A 176 16.02 6.78 -0.12
CA ASN A 176 17.47 6.96 -0.14
C ASN A 176 17.88 7.74 -1.40
N LYS A 177 18.95 8.52 -1.30
CA LYS A 177 19.62 9.15 -2.43
C LYS A 177 19.96 8.11 -3.49
N ASP A 178 19.67 8.42 -4.74
CA ASP A 178 20.12 7.59 -5.85
C ASP A 178 21.64 7.70 -6.03
N LYS A 179 22.29 6.61 -6.42
CA LYS A 179 23.74 6.56 -6.62
C LYS A 179 24.23 7.50 -7.73
N ASN A 180 23.36 7.85 -8.65
CA ASN A 180 23.63 8.71 -9.80
C ASN A 180 23.38 10.21 -9.54
N TRP A 181 23.04 10.61 -8.32
CA TRP A 181 22.79 12.00 -7.93
C TRP A 181 23.99 12.67 -7.30
#